data_0d83fccefad013e536563dcc86792a70
#
_entry.id   0d83fccefad013e536563dcc86792a70
#
_cell.length_a   1.000
_cell.length_b   1.000
_cell.length_c   1.000
_cell.angle_alpha   90.00
_cell.angle_beta   90.00
_cell.angle_gamma   90.00
#
_symmetry.space_group_name_H-M   'P 1'
#
loop_
_entity.id
_entity.type
_entity.pdbx_description
1 polymer ?
#
loop_
_entity_poly.entity_id
_entity_poly.type
_entity_poly.pdbx_seq_one_letter_code
_entity_poly.pdbx_strand_id
1 'polypeptide(L)'
;MKYNEIMPECFIDTTLVASVLDAKVSHKHSCNEVAREMEKGKYKDAFAVGIIDNDKRKISYIESFDEIGRTDNLTFLKHRDKHHYVIKVGKEHKAMETFIKSNVDAIGMKMEDFDLPSDLAELIEQTKDSVSTQKDPKILKLCKAMRQSPEVAKLQDVLAYLAANKYNVDIDELKKMIEAR
;
A
#
# COMPACT_ATOMS: atom_id res chain seq x y z
N MET A 1 -17.50 4.41 -2.39
CA MET A 1 -17.24 4.03 -0.98
C MET A 1 -16.05 4.84 -0.45
N LYS A 2 -15.86 4.96 0.87
CA LYS A 2 -14.73 5.69 1.46
C LYS A 2 -14.22 4.93 2.69
N TYR A 3 -12.91 4.64 2.71
CA TYR A 3 -12.21 4.00 3.82
C TYR A 3 -11.20 4.97 4.43
N ASN A 4 -11.65 5.76 5.40
CA ASN A 4 -10.78 6.74 6.08
C ASN A 4 -9.72 6.09 6.96
N GLU A 5 -9.96 4.86 7.41
CA GLU A 5 -9.09 4.03 8.22
C GLU A 5 -7.94 3.38 7.43
N ILE A 6 -7.99 3.42 6.09
CA ILE A 6 -6.91 2.96 5.21
C ILE A 6 -6.09 4.19 4.81
N MET A 7 -4.82 4.19 5.20
CA MET A 7 -3.94 5.35 5.19
C MET A 7 -2.65 5.08 4.40
N PRO A 8 -2.66 5.29 3.07
CA PRO A 8 -1.44 5.28 2.26
C PRO A 8 -0.56 6.49 2.57
N GLU A 9 0.79 6.29 2.48
CA GLU A 9 1.78 7.30 2.81
C GLU A 9 1.88 8.42 1.77
N CYS A 10 1.92 8.08 0.49
CA CYS A 10 2.18 9.03 -0.59
C CYS A 10 1.05 9.09 -1.64
N PHE A 11 1.19 9.99 -2.62
CA PHE A 11 0.14 10.18 -3.64
C PHE A 11 -0.02 8.98 -4.56
N ILE A 12 1.08 8.34 -4.96
CA ILE A 12 1.01 7.18 -5.86
C ILE A 12 0.47 5.95 -5.12
N ASP A 13 0.85 5.74 -3.86
CA ASP A 13 0.25 4.71 -2.99
C ASP A 13 -1.25 4.92 -2.88
N THR A 14 -1.66 6.17 -2.64
CA THR A 14 -3.06 6.54 -2.50
C THR A 14 -3.83 6.23 -3.78
N THR A 15 -3.24 6.51 -4.94
CA THR A 15 -3.87 6.23 -6.24
C THR A 15 -4.00 4.74 -6.49
N LEU A 16 -2.94 3.97 -6.20
CA LEU A 16 -2.96 2.52 -6.33
C LEU A 16 -4.01 1.89 -5.40
N VAL A 17 -3.96 2.21 -4.11
CA VAL A 17 -4.88 1.66 -3.09
C VAL A 17 -6.32 2.05 -3.39
N ALA A 18 -6.57 3.30 -3.78
CA ALA A 18 -7.89 3.74 -4.19
C ALA A 18 -8.40 2.99 -5.43
N SER A 19 -7.48 2.74 -6.39
CA SER A 19 -7.80 1.96 -7.61
C SER A 19 -8.15 0.52 -7.28
N VAL A 20 -7.36 -0.19 -6.46
CA VAL A 20 -7.60 -1.61 -6.15
C VAL A 20 -8.87 -1.83 -5.32
N LEU A 21 -9.23 -0.86 -4.46
CA LEU A 21 -10.45 -0.92 -3.64
C LEU A 21 -11.69 -0.32 -4.33
N ASP A 22 -11.52 0.32 -5.48
CA ASP A 22 -12.56 1.13 -6.12
C ASP A 22 -13.24 2.11 -5.12
N ALA A 23 -12.40 2.78 -4.31
CA ALA A 23 -12.85 3.59 -3.18
C ALA A 23 -11.87 4.72 -2.86
N LYS A 24 -12.36 5.76 -2.17
CA LYS A 24 -11.49 6.79 -1.61
C LYS A 24 -10.83 6.30 -0.32
N VAL A 25 -9.55 6.60 -0.14
CA VAL A 25 -8.76 6.31 1.06
C VAL A 25 -8.17 7.60 1.66
N SER A 26 -7.55 7.52 2.83
CA SER A 26 -7.05 8.70 3.54
C SER A 26 -5.55 8.89 3.28
N HIS A 27 -5.20 9.70 2.27
CA HIS A 27 -3.82 10.08 2.00
C HIS A 27 -3.12 10.66 3.23
N LYS A 28 -1.85 10.30 3.45
CA LYS A 28 -0.93 10.85 4.43
C LYS A 28 0.34 11.34 3.72
N HIS A 29 1.07 12.26 4.35
CA HIS A 29 2.26 12.86 3.71
C HIS A 29 3.58 12.17 4.09
N SER A 30 3.54 11.22 5.02
CA SER A 30 4.71 10.45 5.44
C SER A 30 4.36 9.23 6.27
N CYS A 31 5.27 8.25 6.32
CA CYS A 31 5.18 7.10 7.22
C CYS A 31 5.04 7.50 8.69
N ASN A 32 5.68 8.59 9.11
CA ASN A 32 5.54 9.14 10.47
C ASN A 32 4.13 9.65 10.74
N GLU A 33 3.46 10.25 9.75
CA GLU A 33 2.08 10.69 9.91
C GLU A 33 1.12 9.50 9.99
N VAL A 34 1.31 8.48 9.17
CA VAL A 34 0.57 7.21 9.26
C VAL A 34 0.69 6.62 10.67
N ALA A 35 1.93 6.46 11.15
CA ALA A 35 2.20 5.90 12.48
C ALA A 35 1.59 6.76 13.60
N ARG A 36 1.71 8.08 13.54
CA ARG A 36 1.15 9.01 14.53
C ARG A 36 -0.37 8.93 14.59
N GLU A 37 -1.05 8.85 13.45
CA GLU A 37 -2.51 8.71 13.39
C GLU A 37 -3.00 7.39 14.01
N MET A 38 -2.23 6.32 13.83
CA MET A 38 -2.52 5.02 14.42
C MET A 38 -2.18 4.97 15.92
N GLU A 39 -1.05 5.57 16.33
CA GLU A 39 -0.56 5.49 17.71
C GLU A 39 -1.30 6.46 18.66
N LYS A 40 -1.48 7.70 18.24
CA LYS A 40 -1.88 8.85 19.09
C LYS A 40 -3.05 9.65 18.51
N GLY A 41 -3.36 9.45 17.23
CA GLY A 41 -4.38 10.20 16.53
C GLY A 41 -5.77 9.57 16.65
N LYS A 42 -6.58 9.85 15.64
CA LYS A 42 -7.99 9.42 15.56
C LYS A 42 -8.18 7.90 15.69
N TYR A 43 -7.19 7.12 15.25
CA TYR A 43 -7.28 5.65 15.20
C TYR A 43 -6.59 4.95 16.36
N LYS A 44 -6.15 5.66 17.41
CA LYS A 44 -5.42 5.10 18.56
C LYS A 44 -6.04 3.81 19.12
N ASP A 45 -7.35 3.77 19.22
CA ASP A 45 -8.10 2.63 19.77
C ASP A 45 -9.15 2.08 18.78
N ALA A 46 -9.00 2.43 17.50
CA ALA A 46 -9.88 2.00 16.41
C ALA A 46 -9.12 1.15 15.39
N PHE A 47 -9.87 0.42 14.56
CA PHE A 47 -9.29 -0.30 13.42
C PHE A 47 -8.59 0.65 12.46
N ALA A 48 -7.39 0.29 12.02
CA ALA A 48 -6.63 1.06 11.04
C ALA A 48 -5.66 0.20 10.21
N VAL A 49 -5.44 0.61 8.97
CA VAL A 49 -4.46 0.03 8.05
C VAL A 49 -3.55 1.13 7.51
N GLY A 50 -2.27 1.05 7.80
CA GLY A 50 -1.24 1.89 7.19
C GLY A 50 -0.60 1.21 5.99
N ILE A 51 -0.36 1.94 4.90
CA ILE A 51 0.45 1.46 3.78
C ILE A 51 1.65 2.40 3.68
N ILE A 52 2.84 1.87 3.84
CA ILE A 52 4.08 2.65 3.91
C ILE A 52 5.18 2.02 3.05
N ASP A 53 6.11 2.83 2.62
CA ASP A 53 7.31 2.36 1.96
C ASP A 53 8.18 1.53 2.91
N ASN A 54 8.80 0.47 2.39
CA ASN A 54 9.78 -0.32 3.11
C ASN A 54 11.16 0.35 3.07
N ASP A 55 11.21 1.62 3.52
CA ASP A 55 12.45 2.36 3.60
C ASP A 55 13.21 2.07 4.91
N LYS A 56 14.46 2.55 5.00
CA LYS A 56 15.34 2.30 6.16
C LYS A 56 14.95 3.04 7.43
N ARG A 57 13.89 3.85 7.43
CA ARG A 57 13.48 4.62 8.61
C ARG A 57 12.81 3.70 9.61
N LYS A 58 13.42 3.59 10.78
CA LYS A 58 12.79 2.94 11.93
C LYS A 58 11.72 3.87 12.50
N ILE A 59 10.49 3.42 12.45
CA ILE A 59 9.37 4.08 13.12
C ILE A 59 9.12 3.29 14.40
N SER A 60 9.33 3.91 15.56
CA SER A 60 9.24 3.24 16.87
C SER A 60 7.89 2.53 17.06
N TYR A 61 6.80 3.13 16.59
CA TYR A 61 5.47 2.51 16.69
C TYR A 61 5.40 1.16 15.97
N ILE A 62 6.10 1.00 14.83
CA ILE A 62 6.11 -0.25 14.05
C ILE A 62 6.82 -1.39 14.79
N GLU A 63 7.67 -1.09 15.77
CA GLU A 63 8.32 -2.12 16.62
C GLU A 63 7.30 -2.90 17.49
N SER A 64 6.08 -2.37 17.64
CA SER A 64 4.96 -3.04 18.33
C SER A 64 4.16 -4.01 17.44
N PHE A 65 4.60 -4.22 16.19
CA PHE A 65 3.95 -5.10 15.24
C PHE A 65 4.76 -6.36 15.02
N ASP A 66 4.06 -7.46 14.80
CA ASP A 66 4.64 -8.72 14.36
C ASP A 66 4.33 -8.93 12.87
N GLU A 67 5.28 -9.53 12.16
CA GLU A 67 5.07 -9.93 10.79
C GLU A 67 4.12 -11.14 10.74
N ILE A 68 3.07 -11.04 9.94
CA ILE A 68 2.07 -12.09 9.76
C ILE A 68 2.18 -12.78 8.39
N GLY A 69 3.01 -12.27 7.49
CA GLY A 69 3.33 -12.86 6.20
C GLY A 69 3.97 -11.86 5.25
N ARG A 70 4.48 -12.37 4.13
CA ARG A 70 5.12 -11.57 3.08
C ARG A 70 4.98 -12.18 1.70
N THR A 71 5.13 -11.36 0.69
CA THR A 71 5.41 -11.75 -0.69
C THR A 71 6.81 -11.26 -1.08
N ASP A 72 7.14 -11.26 -2.36
CA ASP A 72 8.43 -10.72 -2.83
C ASP A 72 8.59 -9.23 -2.55
N ASN A 73 7.50 -8.43 -2.62
CA ASN A 73 7.54 -6.98 -2.47
C ASN A 73 6.56 -6.42 -1.43
N LEU A 74 5.81 -7.26 -0.72
CA LEU A 74 4.90 -6.82 0.33
C LEU A 74 5.23 -7.51 1.64
N THR A 75 5.23 -6.76 2.76
CA THR A 75 5.33 -7.32 4.11
C THR A 75 4.10 -6.87 4.90
N PHE A 76 3.39 -7.84 5.46
CA PHE A 76 2.17 -7.63 6.23
C PHE A 76 2.45 -7.74 7.71
N LEU A 77 2.12 -6.68 8.45
CA LEU A 77 2.37 -6.56 9.88
C LEU A 77 1.05 -6.36 10.63
N LYS A 78 0.96 -6.93 11.83
CA LYS A 78 -0.18 -6.80 12.76
C LYS A 78 0.34 -6.33 14.12
N HIS A 79 -0.25 -5.26 14.66
CA HIS A 79 0.03 -4.81 16.03
C HIS A 79 -0.37 -5.89 17.05
N ARG A 80 0.46 -6.14 18.07
CA ARG A 80 0.24 -7.21 19.07
C ARG A 80 -1.09 -7.07 19.79
N ASP A 81 -1.47 -5.86 20.20
CA ASP A 81 -2.59 -5.63 21.11
C ASP A 81 -3.76 -4.87 20.46
N LYS A 82 -3.55 -4.26 19.28
CA LYS A 82 -4.55 -3.39 18.64
C LYS A 82 -5.01 -3.94 17.29
N HIS A 83 -6.15 -3.50 16.81
CA HIS A 83 -6.65 -3.81 15.46
C HIS A 83 -5.99 -2.91 14.41
N HIS A 84 -4.64 -2.82 14.48
CA HIS A 84 -3.83 -2.07 13.55
C HIS A 84 -3.01 -3.02 12.67
N TYR A 85 -3.00 -2.71 11.39
CA TYR A 85 -2.26 -3.43 10.37
C TYR A 85 -1.36 -2.46 9.62
N VAL A 86 -0.18 -2.92 9.22
CA VAL A 86 0.72 -2.16 8.36
C VAL A 86 1.15 -3.04 7.20
N ILE A 87 1.05 -2.51 6.00
CA ILE A 87 1.56 -3.14 4.79
C ILE A 87 2.76 -2.30 4.34
N LYS A 88 3.94 -2.91 4.38
CA LYS A 88 5.15 -2.31 3.81
C LYS A 88 5.26 -2.71 2.35
N VAL A 89 5.49 -1.74 1.49
CA VAL A 89 5.58 -1.91 0.04
C VAL A 89 7.02 -1.78 -0.43
N GLY A 90 7.42 -2.64 -1.36
CA GLY A 90 8.74 -2.65 -1.97
C GLY A 90 9.82 -3.33 -1.13
N LYS A 91 11.02 -3.51 -1.70
CA LYS A 91 12.13 -4.18 -1.03
C LYS A 91 12.94 -3.20 -0.19
N GLU A 92 13.68 -2.32 -0.76
CA GLU A 92 14.46 -1.27 -0.11
C GLU A 92 14.54 -0.09 -1.07
N HIS A 93 14.83 1.13 -0.61
CA HIS A 93 14.96 2.35 -1.40
C HIS A 93 14.09 2.46 -2.67
N LYS A 94 13.36 3.53 -2.84
CA LYS A 94 12.41 3.74 -3.96
C LYS A 94 11.34 2.63 -4.01
N ALA A 95 10.82 2.29 -2.85
CA ALA A 95 10.03 1.09 -2.62
C ALA A 95 8.80 1.01 -3.52
N MET A 96 8.01 2.07 -3.62
CA MET A 96 6.79 2.07 -4.43
C MET A 96 7.08 2.03 -5.93
N GLU A 97 8.07 2.78 -6.41
CA GLU A 97 8.40 2.80 -7.84
C GLU A 97 8.97 1.46 -8.30
N THR A 98 9.77 0.80 -7.45
CA THR A 98 10.26 -0.56 -7.75
C THR A 98 9.13 -1.58 -7.72
N PHE A 99 8.17 -1.43 -6.81
CA PHE A 99 6.95 -2.25 -6.76
C PHE A 99 6.12 -2.07 -8.04
N ILE A 100 5.89 -0.83 -8.48
CA ILE A 100 5.17 -0.54 -9.72
C ILE A 100 5.86 -1.21 -10.91
N LYS A 101 7.16 -0.97 -11.09
CA LYS A 101 7.91 -1.53 -12.22
C LYS A 101 7.86 -3.06 -12.24
N SER A 102 8.10 -3.70 -11.11
CA SER A 102 8.03 -5.16 -10.95
C SER A 102 6.65 -5.72 -11.35
N ASN A 103 5.57 -5.02 -10.99
CA ASN A 103 4.21 -5.46 -11.29
C ASN A 103 3.79 -5.18 -12.76
N VAL A 104 4.33 -4.13 -13.37
CA VAL A 104 4.18 -3.86 -14.82
C VAL A 104 4.88 -4.96 -15.63
N ASP A 105 6.12 -5.30 -15.26
CA ASP A 105 6.89 -6.36 -15.89
C ASP A 105 6.17 -7.73 -15.73
N ALA A 106 5.60 -8.00 -14.57
CA ALA A 106 4.87 -9.24 -14.28
C ALA A 106 3.63 -9.47 -15.17
N ILE A 107 3.02 -8.39 -15.68
CA ILE A 107 1.89 -8.47 -16.63
C ILE A 107 2.34 -8.35 -18.09
N GLY A 108 3.65 -8.40 -18.37
CA GLY A 108 4.21 -8.34 -19.72
C GLY A 108 4.09 -6.97 -20.40
N MET A 109 3.90 -5.91 -19.63
CA MET A 109 3.81 -4.52 -20.10
C MET A 109 5.09 -3.74 -19.78
N LYS A 110 5.21 -2.53 -20.33
CA LYS A 110 6.30 -1.59 -20.07
C LYS A 110 5.74 -0.25 -19.60
N MET A 111 6.56 0.54 -18.91
CA MET A 111 6.16 1.86 -18.44
C MET A 111 5.77 2.79 -19.59
N GLU A 112 6.44 2.65 -20.75
CA GLU A 112 6.17 3.42 -21.97
C GLU A 112 4.78 3.15 -22.53
N ASP A 113 4.16 1.98 -22.29
CA ASP A 113 2.77 1.66 -22.70
C ASP A 113 1.74 2.57 -21.97
N PHE A 114 2.19 3.25 -20.94
CA PHE A 114 1.42 4.21 -20.14
C PHE A 114 1.90 5.66 -20.34
N ASP A 115 2.79 5.92 -21.30
CA ASP A 115 3.46 7.21 -21.49
C ASP A 115 4.18 7.69 -20.20
N LEU A 116 4.78 6.76 -19.47
CA LEU A 116 5.55 7.00 -18.25
C LEU A 116 7.02 6.62 -18.46
N PRO A 117 7.95 7.29 -17.77
CA PRO A 117 9.37 6.96 -17.89
C PRO A 117 9.68 5.60 -17.27
N SER A 118 10.59 4.86 -17.92
CA SER A 118 11.15 3.61 -17.36
C SER A 118 12.27 3.86 -16.36
N ASP A 119 12.86 5.06 -16.38
CA ASP A 119 13.84 5.46 -15.37
C ASP A 119 13.14 5.77 -14.04
N LEU A 120 13.63 5.15 -12.96
CA LEU A 120 13.02 5.28 -11.64
C LEU A 120 13.16 6.70 -11.05
N ALA A 121 14.25 7.42 -11.37
CA ALA A 121 14.43 8.78 -10.85
C ALA A 121 13.44 9.75 -11.51
N GLU A 122 13.27 9.62 -12.83
CA GLU A 122 12.27 10.41 -13.58
C GLU A 122 10.84 10.08 -13.13
N LEU A 123 10.53 8.80 -12.90
CA LEU A 123 9.22 8.39 -12.40
C LEU A 123 8.93 9.00 -11.03
N ILE A 124 9.90 8.96 -10.11
CA ILE A 124 9.80 9.59 -8.79
C ILE A 124 9.52 11.08 -8.92
N GLU A 125 10.28 11.79 -9.76
CA GLU A 125 10.12 13.22 -9.95
C GLU A 125 8.71 13.57 -10.44
N GLN A 126 8.14 12.77 -11.35
CA GLN A 126 6.78 12.95 -11.84
C GLN A 126 5.68 12.61 -10.82
N THR A 127 5.96 11.71 -9.87
CA THR A 127 4.93 11.19 -8.94
C THR A 127 5.02 11.77 -7.53
N LYS A 128 6.13 12.44 -7.19
CA LYS A 128 6.53 12.73 -5.80
C LYS A 128 5.67 13.77 -5.08
N ASP A 129 5.17 14.81 -5.74
CA ASP A 129 4.71 16.00 -5.04
C ASP A 129 3.37 16.58 -5.49
N SER A 130 2.49 15.79 -6.10
CA SER A 130 1.34 16.43 -6.73
C SER A 130 0.02 15.70 -6.46
N VAL A 131 -0.95 16.46 -5.89
CA VAL A 131 -2.38 16.12 -5.96
C VAL A 131 -2.81 15.77 -7.39
N SER A 132 -2.10 16.28 -8.41
CA SER A 132 -2.30 15.94 -9.81
C SER A 132 -2.02 14.47 -10.12
N THR A 133 -1.08 13.83 -9.42
CA THR A 133 -0.78 12.39 -9.56
C THR A 133 -2.04 11.53 -9.37
N GLN A 134 -2.89 11.86 -8.42
CA GLN A 134 -4.13 11.13 -8.16
C GLN A 134 -5.18 11.26 -9.29
N LYS A 135 -5.03 12.26 -10.14
CA LYS A 135 -5.94 12.56 -11.25
C LYS A 135 -5.29 12.36 -12.62
N ASP A 136 -4.00 12.04 -12.64
CA ASP A 136 -3.26 11.80 -13.88
C ASP A 136 -3.83 10.57 -14.60
N PRO A 137 -4.37 10.71 -15.81
CA PRO A 137 -4.95 9.59 -16.54
C PRO A 137 -3.95 8.49 -16.86
N LYS A 138 -2.66 8.80 -16.98
CA LYS A 138 -1.58 7.81 -17.20
C LYS A 138 -1.39 6.94 -15.97
N ILE A 139 -1.30 7.57 -14.78
CA ILE A 139 -1.18 6.86 -13.50
C ILE A 139 -2.44 6.04 -13.21
N LEU A 140 -3.63 6.58 -13.48
CA LEU A 140 -4.87 5.83 -13.32
C LEU A 140 -4.95 4.61 -14.24
N LYS A 141 -4.53 4.75 -15.51
CA LYS A 141 -4.45 3.65 -16.48
C LYS A 141 -3.46 2.58 -16.00
N LEU A 142 -2.28 2.99 -15.52
CA LEU A 142 -1.26 2.13 -14.94
C LEU A 142 -1.81 1.33 -13.75
N CYS A 143 -2.34 2.00 -12.73
CA CYS A 143 -2.90 1.36 -11.54
C CYS A 143 -4.01 0.36 -11.88
N LYS A 144 -4.84 0.68 -12.87
CA LYS A 144 -5.90 -0.23 -13.35
C LYS A 144 -5.32 -1.49 -14.02
N ALA A 145 -4.30 -1.34 -14.86
CA ALA A 145 -3.64 -2.47 -15.50
C ALA A 145 -2.94 -3.38 -14.49
N MET A 146 -2.25 -2.79 -13.52
CA MET A 146 -1.53 -3.52 -12.47
C MET A 146 -2.43 -4.41 -11.60
N ARG A 147 -3.74 -4.21 -11.56
CA ARG A 147 -4.69 -5.11 -10.86
C ARG A 147 -4.63 -6.56 -11.35
N GLN A 148 -4.09 -6.79 -12.55
CA GLN A 148 -3.90 -8.13 -13.12
C GLN A 148 -2.63 -8.82 -12.61
N SER A 149 -1.73 -8.09 -11.97
CA SER A 149 -0.49 -8.66 -11.42
C SER A 149 -0.78 -9.42 -10.13
N PRO A 150 -0.09 -10.55 -9.89
CA PRO A 150 -0.32 -11.37 -8.70
C PRO A 150 -0.16 -10.61 -7.37
N GLU A 151 0.85 -9.75 -7.24
CA GLU A 151 1.08 -9.02 -5.99
C GLU A 151 0.06 -7.89 -5.77
N VAL A 152 -0.37 -7.20 -6.81
CA VAL A 152 -1.42 -6.18 -6.69
C VAL A 152 -2.78 -6.83 -6.43
N ALA A 153 -3.08 -7.97 -7.04
CA ALA A 153 -4.27 -8.77 -6.72
C ALA A 153 -4.24 -9.21 -5.24
N LYS A 154 -3.10 -9.69 -4.76
CA LYS A 154 -2.89 -10.05 -3.34
C LYS A 154 -3.13 -8.85 -2.41
N LEU A 155 -2.56 -7.68 -2.73
CA LEU A 155 -2.79 -6.45 -1.99
C LEU A 155 -4.29 -6.09 -1.96
N GLN A 156 -4.99 -6.22 -3.08
CA GLN A 156 -6.42 -5.98 -3.18
C GLN A 156 -7.21 -6.92 -2.27
N ASP A 157 -6.96 -8.22 -2.33
CA ASP A 157 -7.67 -9.23 -1.55
C ASP A 157 -7.48 -9.01 -0.05
N VAL A 158 -6.25 -8.77 0.39
CA VAL A 158 -5.93 -8.48 1.80
C VAL A 158 -6.61 -7.20 2.26
N LEU A 159 -6.53 -6.11 1.49
CA LEU A 159 -7.16 -4.84 1.86
C LEU A 159 -8.69 -4.97 1.90
N ALA A 160 -9.30 -5.67 0.95
CA ALA A 160 -10.74 -5.92 0.93
C ALA A 160 -11.19 -6.73 2.15
N TYR A 161 -10.45 -7.79 2.48
CA TYR A 161 -10.70 -8.62 3.66
C TYR A 161 -10.60 -7.82 4.95
N LEU A 162 -9.53 -7.03 5.13
CA LEU A 162 -9.34 -6.16 6.30
C LEU A 162 -10.45 -5.11 6.41
N ALA A 163 -10.83 -4.48 5.29
CA ALA A 163 -11.89 -3.47 5.27
C ALA A 163 -13.28 -4.04 5.61
N ALA A 164 -13.55 -5.28 5.20
CA ALA A 164 -14.81 -5.96 5.47
C ALA A 164 -14.92 -6.45 6.92
N ASN A 165 -13.84 -6.99 7.49
CA ASN A 165 -13.85 -7.66 8.78
C ASN A 165 -13.45 -6.75 9.96
N LYS A 166 -12.58 -5.75 9.73
CA LYS A 166 -12.14 -4.75 10.74
C LYS A 166 -11.72 -5.37 12.07
N TYR A 167 -12.59 -5.30 13.09
CA TYR A 167 -12.32 -5.84 14.42
C TYR A 167 -12.48 -7.36 14.51
N ASN A 168 -13.09 -7.98 13.50
CA ASN A 168 -13.37 -9.43 13.44
C ASN A 168 -12.44 -10.16 12.46
N VAL A 169 -11.26 -9.60 12.18
CA VAL A 169 -10.25 -10.24 11.31
C VAL A 169 -9.80 -11.56 11.93
N ASP A 170 -9.97 -12.65 11.20
CA ASP A 170 -9.36 -13.93 11.51
C ASP A 170 -7.90 -13.91 10.98
N ILE A 171 -6.94 -13.97 11.89
CA ILE A 171 -5.51 -13.88 11.54
C ILE A 171 -5.02 -15.12 10.79
N ASP A 172 -5.54 -16.30 11.09
CA ASP A 172 -5.13 -17.52 10.40
C ASP A 172 -5.67 -17.57 8.97
N GLU A 173 -6.90 -17.07 8.75
CA GLU A 173 -7.44 -16.87 7.41
C GLU A 173 -6.63 -15.83 6.63
N LEU A 174 -6.32 -14.70 7.26
CA LEU A 174 -5.51 -13.64 6.65
C LEU A 174 -4.12 -14.16 6.23
N LYS A 175 -3.45 -14.93 7.09
CA LYS A 175 -2.16 -15.57 6.76
C LYS A 175 -2.28 -16.52 5.56
N LYS A 176 -3.29 -17.37 5.53
CA LYS A 176 -3.55 -18.24 4.38
C LYS A 176 -3.75 -17.45 3.08
N MET A 177 -4.49 -16.32 3.14
CA MET A 177 -4.65 -15.44 1.99
C MET A 177 -3.32 -14.85 1.51
N ILE A 178 -2.43 -14.45 2.43
CA ILE A 178 -1.11 -13.90 2.10
C ILE A 178 -0.22 -14.99 1.47
N GLU A 179 -0.22 -16.21 2.01
CA GLU A 179 0.62 -17.32 1.57
C GLU A 179 0.11 -18.02 0.29
N ALA A 180 -1.19 -17.92 -0.03
CA ALA A 180 -1.76 -18.49 -1.24
C ALA A 180 -1.05 -17.93 -2.49
N ARG A 181 -0.68 -18.82 -3.44
CA ARG A 181 -0.01 -18.46 -4.70
C ARG A 181 -0.98 -17.92 -5.73
#